data_3ccc0b28f91d4f88f219dae7c8c56d73
#
_entry.id   3ccc0b28f91d4f88f219dae7c8c56d73
#
_cell.length_a   1.000
_cell.length_b   1.000
_cell.length_c   1.000
_cell.angle_alpha   90.00
_cell.angle_beta   90.00
_cell.angle_gamma   90.00
#
_symmetry.space_group_name_H-M   'P 1'
#
loop_
_entity.id
_entity.type
_entity.pdbx_description
1 polymer ?
#
loop_
_entity_poly.entity_id
_entity_poly.type
_entity_poly.pdbx_seq_one_letter_code
_entity_poly.pdbx_strand_id
1 'polypeptide(L)'
;MVKKKKNYHYSKSDTHLTVDADELSYEEYYALTHCGKKAENRKKAAQALCDYLCDKFQITHCKVWVADRMYPTRYGHTYMGLYWWWHKVITIYNNMDFMTPCTNRSFADVLLHEFMHHYDYYYLNLSDSVHSKGFYSRIRDLKAKLKKQKK
;
A
#
# COMPACT_ATOMS: atom_id res chain seq x y z
N MET A 1 9.24 -29.79 7.34
CA MET A 1 10.16 -28.72 6.91
C MET A 1 9.45 -27.50 6.36
N VAL A 2 8.47 -27.65 5.46
CA VAL A 2 7.72 -26.52 4.88
C VAL A 2 6.93 -25.72 5.93
N LYS A 3 6.31 -26.40 6.91
CA LYS A 3 5.57 -25.75 8.00
C LYS A 3 6.46 -24.89 8.91
N LYS A 4 7.70 -25.30 9.17
CA LYS A 4 8.63 -24.52 10.00
C LYS A 4 9.09 -23.22 9.33
N LYS A 5 9.32 -23.23 8.01
CA LYS A 5 9.66 -22.01 7.26
C LYS A 5 8.49 -21.01 7.25
N LYS A 6 7.28 -21.51 7.01
CA LYS A 6 6.07 -20.68 6.99
C LYS A 6 5.84 -20.01 8.36
N ASN A 7 5.99 -20.76 9.44
CA ASN A 7 5.86 -20.23 10.79
C ASN A 7 6.94 -19.19 11.12
N TYR A 8 8.15 -19.35 10.62
CA TYR A 8 9.23 -18.39 10.81
C TYR A 8 8.91 -17.04 10.13
N HIS A 9 8.40 -17.07 8.91
CA HIS A 9 8.03 -15.85 8.19
C HIS A 9 6.85 -15.13 8.87
N TYR A 10 5.84 -15.85 9.31
CA TYR A 10 4.73 -15.28 10.07
C TYR A 10 5.22 -14.64 11.36
N SER A 11 6.05 -15.34 12.12
CA SER A 11 6.63 -14.82 13.34
C SER A 11 7.41 -13.53 13.11
N LYS A 12 8.28 -13.50 12.08
CA LYS A 12 9.04 -12.30 11.72
C LYS A 12 8.13 -11.15 11.28
N SER A 13 7.10 -11.43 10.49
CA SER A 13 6.11 -10.44 10.11
C SER A 13 5.34 -9.91 11.32
N ASP A 14 5.01 -10.77 12.27
CA ASP A 14 4.22 -10.40 13.45
C ASP A 14 5.02 -9.71 14.56
N THR A 15 6.35 -9.77 14.53
CA THR A 15 7.17 -9.04 15.51
C THR A 15 7.25 -7.54 15.23
N HIS A 16 6.97 -7.12 14.00
CA HIS A 16 6.99 -5.72 13.59
C HIS A 16 5.55 -5.20 13.49
N LEU A 17 5.09 -4.53 14.54
CA LEU A 17 3.71 -4.04 14.64
C LEU A 17 3.55 -2.59 14.17
N THR A 18 4.66 -1.88 13.98
CA THR A 18 4.70 -0.47 13.57
C THR A 18 5.69 -0.29 12.43
N VAL A 19 5.57 0.82 11.71
CA VAL A 19 6.57 1.24 10.74
C VAL A 19 7.66 2.04 11.44
N ASP A 20 8.87 1.96 10.91
CA ASP A 20 10.06 2.58 11.51
C ASP A 20 10.19 4.05 11.08
N ALA A 21 9.26 4.86 11.57
CA ALA A 21 9.28 6.30 11.40
C ALA A 21 8.55 6.96 12.58
N ASP A 22 9.17 7.96 13.19
CA ASP A 22 8.56 8.69 14.31
C ASP A 22 7.49 9.67 13.79
N GLU A 23 7.83 10.44 12.78
CA GLU A 23 6.95 11.43 12.19
C GLU A 23 6.93 11.31 10.68
N LEU A 24 5.74 11.49 10.10
CA LEU A 24 5.55 11.54 8.66
C LEU A 24 4.76 12.81 8.31
N SER A 25 5.11 13.41 7.17
CA SER A 25 4.34 14.50 6.61
C SER A 25 2.97 13.97 6.17
N TYR A 26 1.91 14.73 6.46
CA TYR A 26 0.57 14.39 6.01
C TYR A 26 0.24 14.98 4.63
N GLU A 27 1.11 15.83 4.08
CA GLU A 27 0.82 16.62 2.88
C GLU A 27 0.47 15.76 1.67
N GLU A 28 1.29 14.75 1.39
CA GLU A 28 1.06 13.85 0.25
C GLU A 28 -0.17 12.96 0.46
N TYR A 29 -0.41 12.52 1.68
CA TYR A 29 -1.61 11.76 2.01
C TYR A 29 -2.86 12.63 1.90
N TYR A 30 -2.80 13.86 2.39
CA TYR A 30 -3.89 14.83 2.24
C TYR A 30 -4.18 15.10 0.76
N ALA A 31 -3.15 15.34 -0.05
CA ALA A 31 -3.31 15.56 -1.49
C ALA A 31 -4.00 14.36 -2.16
N LEU A 32 -3.61 13.14 -1.81
CA LEU A 32 -4.22 11.92 -2.34
C LEU A 32 -5.70 11.80 -1.98
N THR A 33 -6.05 12.10 -0.74
CA THR A 33 -7.45 12.01 -0.27
C THR A 33 -8.32 13.17 -0.75
N HIS A 34 -7.76 14.19 -1.40
CA HIS A 34 -8.46 15.38 -1.87
C HIS A 34 -8.27 15.68 -3.36
N CYS A 35 -7.63 14.79 -4.12
CA CYS A 35 -7.33 15.02 -5.54
C CYS A 35 -8.51 14.75 -6.49
N GLY A 36 -9.64 14.31 -5.96
CA GLY A 36 -10.80 13.94 -6.79
C GLY A 36 -10.73 12.49 -7.27
N LYS A 37 -11.54 12.15 -8.26
CA LYS A 37 -11.76 10.76 -8.67
C LYS A 37 -11.15 10.39 -10.03
N LYS A 38 -10.51 11.34 -10.71
CA LYS A 38 -9.85 11.07 -11.99
C LYS A 38 -8.61 10.20 -11.78
N ALA A 39 -8.51 9.14 -12.57
CA ALA A 39 -7.40 8.19 -12.49
C ALA A 39 -6.04 8.87 -12.62
N GLU A 40 -5.90 9.83 -13.52
CA GLU A 40 -4.68 10.57 -13.75
C GLU A 40 -4.22 11.37 -12.53
N ASN A 41 -5.16 12.07 -11.88
CA ASN A 41 -4.88 12.84 -10.67
C ASN A 41 -4.53 11.93 -9.49
N ARG A 42 -5.24 10.82 -9.35
CA ARG A 42 -4.95 9.81 -8.33
C ARG A 42 -3.59 9.15 -8.52
N LYS A 43 -3.24 8.83 -9.75
CA LYS A 43 -1.92 8.28 -10.07
C LYS A 43 -0.80 9.24 -9.66
N LYS A 44 -0.94 10.50 -9.98
CA LYS A 44 0.04 11.53 -9.64
C LYS A 44 0.21 11.70 -8.14
N ALA A 45 -0.90 11.81 -7.42
CA ALA A 45 -0.88 11.96 -5.95
C ALA A 45 -0.37 10.70 -5.25
N ALA A 46 -0.76 9.51 -5.74
CA ALA A 46 -0.30 8.24 -5.20
C ALA A 46 1.20 8.03 -5.43
N GLN A 47 1.70 8.37 -6.61
CA GLN A 47 3.14 8.29 -6.89
C GLN A 47 3.94 9.21 -5.97
N ALA A 48 3.46 10.44 -5.76
CA ALA A 48 4.11 11.38 -4.85
C ALA A 48 4.17 10.86 -3.41
N LEU A 49 3.10 10.26 -2.93
CA LEU A 49 3.08 9.65 -1.59
C LEU A 49 4.05 8.47 -1.50
N CYS A 50 4.06 7.58 -2.49
CA CYS A 50 5.00 6.45 -2.51
C CYS A 50 6.45 6.92 -2.56
N ASP A 51 6.75 7.91 -3.39
CA ASP A 51 8.11 8.47 -3.48
C ASP A 51 8.56 9.07 -2.14
N TYR A 52 7.68 9.83 -1.50
CA TYR A 52 7.94 10.39 -0.18
C TYR A 52 8.22 9.29 0.86
N LEU A 53 7.38 8.25 0.89
CA LEU A 53 7.56 7.15 1.84
C LEU A 53 8.83 6.36 1.56
N CYS A 54 9.14 6.08 0.30
CA CYS A 54 10.37 5.37 -0.06
C CYS A 54 11.61 6.17 0.33
N ASP A 55 11.61 7.47 0.13
CA ASP A 55 12.71 8.34 0.55
C ASP A 55 12.84 8.36 2.08
N LYS A 56 11.71 8.45 2.78
CA LYS A 56 11.69 8.47 4.24
C LYS A 56 12.23 7.17 4.84
N PHE A 57 11.87 6.03 4.29
CA PHE A 57 12.35 4.72 4.74
C PHE A 57 13.68 4.32 4.10
N GLN A 58 14.21 5.11 3.19
CA GLN A 58 15.46 4.82 2.47
C GLN A 58 15.43 3.46 1.76
N ILE A 59 14.34 3.19 1.08
CA ILE A 59 14.16 1.99 0.24
C ILE A 59 14.01 2.38 -1.23
N THR A 60 14.19 1.40 -2.11
CA THR A 60 14.01 1.59 -3.54
C THR A 60 12.61 2.06 -3.86
N HIS A 61 12.47 2.94 -4.85
CA HIS A 61 11.17 3.46 -5.24
C HIS A 61 10.31 2.39 -5.92
N CYS A 62 9.00 2.52 -5.77
CA CYS A 62 8.02 1.74 -6.50
C CYS A 62 7.24 2.64 -7.44
N LYS A 63 6.69 2.06 -8.51
CA LYS A 63 5.89 2.77 -9.50
C LYS A 63 4.42 2.49 -9.26
N VAL A 64 3.59 3.52 -9.36
CA VAL A 64 2.14 3.40 -9.22
C VAL A 64 1.47 3.48 -10.60
N TRP A 65 0.62 2.51 -10.89
CA TRP A 65 -0.28 2.50 -12.02
C TRP A 65 -1.72 2.55 -11.54
N VAL A 66 -2.54 3.31 -12.21
CA VAL A 66 -3.99 3.36 -11.93
C VAL A 66 -4.72 2.93 -13.20
N ALA A 67 -5.43 1.81 -13.11
CA ALA A 67 -6.21 1.26 -14.19
C ALA A 67 -7.69 1.60 -13.99
N ASP A 68 -8.42 1.85 -15.07
CA ASP A 68 -9.83 2.23 -15.00
C ASP A 68 -10.74 1.05 -14.61
N ARG A 69 -10.41 -0.14 -15.04
CA ARG A 69 -11.26 -1.31 -14.89
C ARG A 69 -10.69 -2.35 -13.96
N MET A 70 -11.54 -2.84 -13.06
CA MET A 70 -11.31 -4.12 -12.40
C MET A 70 -11.71 -5.26 -13.34
N TYR A 71 -10.83 -6.25 -13.46
CA TYR A 71 -11.17 -7.49 -14.14
C TYR A 71 -11.51 -8.53 -13.07
N PRO A 72 -12.71 -9.16 -13.17
CA PRO A 72 -13.01 -10.26 -12.26
C PRO A 72 -12.01 -11.39 -12.47
N THR A 73 -11.57 -12.00 -11.39
CA THR A 73 -10.71 -13.14 -11.47
C THR A 73 -11.47 -14.37 -11.94
N ARG A 74 -10.72 -15.41 -12.33
CA ARG A 74 -11.26 -16.72 -12.69
C ARG A 74 -12.26 -17.29 -11.68
N TYR A 75 -12.15 -16.90 -10.40
CA TYR A 75 -13.01 -17.39 -9.31
C TYR A 75 -14.06 -16.38 -8.86
N GLY A 76 -14.34 -15.36 -9.67
CA GLY A 76 -15.31 -14.32 -9.33
C GLY A 76 -14.84 -13.32 -8.29
N HIS A 77 -13.59 -13.37 -7.86
CA HIS A 77 -13.01 -12.37 -6.97
C HIS A 77 -12.57 -11.14 -7.76
N THR A 78 -12.73 -9.98 -7.16
CA THR A 78 -12.24 -8.72 -7.72
C THR A 78 -11.13 -8.18 -6.82
N TYR A 79 -10.03 -7.74 -7.42
CA TYR A 79 -8.95 -7.09 -6.70
C TYR A 79 -9.07 -5.59 -6.86
N MET A 80 -8.97 -4.85 -5.75
CA MET A 80 -8.89 -3.39 -5.76
C MET A 80 -7.48 -2.90 -6.08
N GLY A 81 -6.47 -3.71 -5.81
CA GLY A 81 -5.09 -3.40 -6.11
C GLY A 81 -4.23 -4.65 -6.15
N LEU A 82 -3.03 -4.51 -6.69
CA LEU A 82 -2.02 -5.55 -6.79
C LEU A 82 -0.64 -4.95 -6.57
N TYR A 83 0.26 -5.72 -5.98
CA TYR A 83 1.67 -5.37 -5.88
C TYR A 83 2.52 -6.44 -6.56
N TRP A 84 3.38 -5.99 -7.50
CA TRP A 84 4.34 -6.83 -8.22
C TRP A 84 5.73 -6.56 -7.67
N TRP A 85 6.21 -7.41 -6.78
CA TRP A 85 7.48 -7.17 -6.09
C TRP A 85 8.70 -7.19 -7.01
N TRP A 86 8.70 -8.05 -8.04
CA TRP A 86 9.79 -8.13 -9.01
C TRP A 86 10.00 -6.81 -9.77
N HIS A 87 8.92 -6.20 -10.16
CA HIS A 87 8.92 -4.96 -10.93
C HIS A 87 8.78 -3.73 -10.05
N LYS A 88 8.50 -3.90 -8.76
CA LYS A 88 8.22 -2.82 -7.81
C LYS A 88 7.10 -1.92 -8.31
N VAL A 89 6.00 -2.53 -8.71
CA VAL A 89 4.83 -1.84 -9.28
C VAL A 89 3.61 -2.10 -8.42
N ILE A 90 2.94 -1.02 -8.06
CA ILE A 90 1.62 -1.04 -7.44
C ILE A 90 0.61 -0.69 -8.53
N THR A 91 -0.38 -1.54 -8.74
CA THR A 91 -1.51 -1.26 -9.62
C THR A 91 -2.76 -1.12 -8.78
N ILE A 92 -3.50 -0.02 -8.95
CA ILE A 92 -4.77 0.21 -8.25
C ILE A 92 -5.85 0.42 -9.30
N TYR A 93 -7.00 -0.22 -9.08
CA TYR A 93 -8.16 -0.09 -9.96
C TYR A 93 -9.03 1.07 -9.48
N ASN A 94 -9.24 2.04 -10.37
CA ASN A 94 -9.94 3.27 -10.04
C ASN A 94 -11.45 3.07 -9.81
N ASN A 95 -12.05 2.12 -10.54
CA ASN A 95 -13.47 1.89 -10.49
C ASN A 95 -13.81 0.64 -9.67
N MET A 96 -14.88 0.76 -8.86
CA MET A 96 -15.44 -0.36 -8.08
C MET A 96 -16.18 -1.35 -8.98
N ASP A 97 -16.79 -0.84 -10.05
CA ASP A 97 -17.47 -1.58 -11.09
C ASP A 97 -17.13 -0.96 -12.45
N PHE A 98 -17.93 -1.21 -13.47
CA PHE A 98 -17.63 -0.74 -14.83
C PHE A 98 -17.48 0.77 -14.97
N MET A 99 -18.13 1.57 -14.11
CA MET A 99 -18.23 3.02 -14.33
C MET A 99 -18.09 3.87 -13.06
N THR A 100 -18.13 3.27 -11.87
CA THR A 100 -18.17 4.04 -10.63
C THR A 100 -16.79 4.08 -9.99
N PRO A 101 -16.12 5.23 -9.97
CA PRO A 101 -14.86 5.37 -9.25
C PRO A 101 -15.02 5.10 -7.76
N CYS A 102 -14.04 4.43 -7.16
CA CYS A 102 -14.03 4.27 -5.71
C CYS A 102 -13.82 5.63 -5.01
N THR A 103 -14.17 5.69 -3.73
CA THR A 103 -13.92 6.91 -2.95
C THR A 103 -12.43 7.17 -2.80
N ASN A 104 -12.04 8.41 -2.54
CA ASN A 104 -10.65 8.75 -2.26
C ASN A 104 -10.09 7.97 -1.06
N ARG A 105 -10.92 7.79 -0.04
CA ARG A 105 -10.55 7.02 1.15
C ARG A 105 -10.27 5.55 0.81
N SER A 106 -11.15 4.91 0.05
CA SER A 106 -10.95 3.53 -0.39
C SER A 106 -9.70 3.40 -1.26
N PHE A 107 -9.48 4.33 -2.17
CA PHE A 107 -8.29 4.36 -3.01
C PHE A 107 -7.01 4.46 -2.16
N ALA A 108 -6.99 5.39 -1.21
CA ALA A 108 -5.85 5.57 -0.31
C ALA A 108 -5.59 4.33 0.55
N ASP A 109 -6.64 3.70 1.06
CA ASP A 109 -6.50 2.47 1.86
C ASP A 109 -5.90 1.33 1.03
N VAL A 110 -6.31 1.18 -0.22
CA VAL A 110 -5.71 0.19 -1.13
C VAL A 110 -4.25 0.51 -1.41
N LEU A 111 -3.92 1.77 -1.65
CA LEU A 111 -2.53 2.18 -1.86
C LEU A 111 -1.65 1.82 -0.67
N LEU A 112 -2.08 2.12 0.56
CA LEU A 112 -1.31 1.82 1.76
C LEU A 112 -1.16 0.31 1.97
N HIS A 113 -2.17 -0.48 1.61
CA HIS A 113 -2.10 -1.93 1.65
C HIS A 113 -1.01 -2.46 0.71
N GLU A 114 -1.03 -2.02 -0.55
CA GLU A 114 -0.06 -2.47 -1.55
C GLU A 114 1.34 -1.91 -1.25
N PHE A 115 1.44 -0.68 -0.77
CA PHE A 115 2.71 -0.12 -0.32
C PHE A 115 3.31 -0.91 0.85
N MET A 116 2.48 -1.43 1.75
CA MET A 116 2.98 -2.23 2.87
C MET A 116 3.68 -3.51 2.39
N HIS A 117 3.21 -4.13 1.30
CA HIS A 117 3.94 -5.23 0.67
C HIS A 117 5.33 -4.78 0.21
N HIS A 118 5.44 -3.60 -0.39
CA HIS A 118 6.73 -3.03 -0.81
C HIS A 118 7.66 -2.80 0.39
N TYR A 119 7.13 -2.23 1.46
CA TYR A 119 7.85 -2.02 2.71
C TYR A 119 8.33 -3.34 3.32
N ASP A 120 7.47 -4.36 3.34
CA ASP A 120 7.83 -5.67 3.88
C ASP A 120 8.99 -6.30 3.11
N TYR A 121 8.97 -6.25 1.78
CA TYR A 121 10.04 -6.81 0.96
C TYR A 121 11.35 -6.04 1.08
N TYR A 122 11.31 -4.74 1.00
CA TYR A 122 12.51 -3.91 0.84
C TYR A 122 13.03 -3.28 2.11
N TYR A 123 12.20 -3.08 3.11
CA TYR A 123 12.62 -2.59 4.42
C TYR A 123 12.82 -3.71 5.43
N LEU A 124 11.82 -4.58 5.61
CA LEU A 124 11.89 -5.69 6.55
C LEU A 124 12.61 -6.93 5.98
N ASN A 125 12.90 -6.94 4.69
CA ASN A 125 13.58 -8.06 4.00
C ASN A 125 12.85 -9.39 4.18
N LEU A 126 11.52 -9.37 4.15
CA LEU A 126 10.71 -10.57 4.18
C LEU A 126 10.72 -11.23 2.80
N SER A 127 10.88 -12.55 2.75
CA SER A 127 10.83 -13.31 1.50
C SER A 127 9.41 -13.42 0.94
N ASP A 128 8.42 -13.36 1.83
CA ASP A 128 7.00 -13.31 1.50
C ASP A 128 6.33 -12.23 2.35
N SER A 129 5.57 -11.37 1.71
CA SER A 129 4.70 -10.46 2.42
C SER A 129 3.31 -11.08 2.52
N VAL A 130 2.97 -11.58 3.70
CA VAL A 130 1.69 -12.25 3.97
C VAL A 130 0.77 -11.33 4.76
N HIS A 131 -0.54 -11.51 4.58
CA HIS A 131 -1.55 -10.74 5.28
C HIS A 131 -1.67 -11.21 6.74
N SER A 132 -0.61 -11.01 7.51
CA SER A 132 -0.53 -11.37 8.91
C SER A 132 -1.13 -10.29 9.79
N LYS A 133 -1.28 -10.59 11.08
CA LYS A 133 -1.67 -9.61 12.09
C LYS A 133 -0.70 -8.43 12.14
N GLY A 134 0.59 -8.70 12.05
CA GLY A 134 1.63 -7.66 12.01
C GLY A 134 1.52 -6.77 10.77
N PHE A 135 1.24 -7.37 9.61
CA PHE A 135 1.01 -6.62 8.37
C PHE A 135 -0.11 -5.58 8.53
N TYR A 136 -1.27 -6.00 9.00
CA TYR A 136 -2.39 -5.08 9.22
C TYR A 136 -2.11 -4.06 10.32
N SER A 137 -1.37 -4.43 11.34
CA SER A 137 -0.94 -3.51 12.40
C SER A 137 -0.04 -2.41 11.84
N ARG A 138 0.92 -2.76 10.98
CA ARG A 138 1.80 -1.77 10.33
C ARG A 138 1.02 -0.82 9.43
N ILE A 139 0.02 -1.31 8.70
CA ILE A 139 -0.84 -0.44 7.88
C ILE A 139 -1.56 0.58 8.75
N ARG A 140 -2.15 0.14 9.86
CA ARG A 140 -2.85 1.04 10.79
C ARG A 140 -1.90 2.09 11.37
N ASP A 141 -0.70 1.69 11.74
CA ASP A 141 0.32 2.60 12.27
C ASP A 141 0.75 3.62 11.22
N LEU A 142 1.03 3.17 10.00
CA LEU A 142 1.38 4.05 8.89
C LEU A 142 0.29 5.08 8.62
N LYS A 143 -0.95 4.63 8.54
CA LYS A 143 -2.11 5.50 8.31
C LYS A 143 -2.28 6.51 9.44
N ALA A 144 -2.12 6.09 10.69
CA ALA A 144 -2.22 6.98 11.84
C ALA A 144 -1.15 8.07 11.80
N LYS A 145 0.08 7.72 11.44
CA LYS A 145 1.18 8.68 11.32
C LYS A 145 0.97 9.68 10.19
N LEU A 146 0.42 9.23 9.06
CA LEU A 146 0.11 10.10 7.92
C LEU A 146 -1.08 11.04 8.17
N LYS A 147 -2.00 10.66 9.04
CA LYS A 147 -3.17 11.47 9.40
C LYS A 147 -2.89 12.48 10.52
N LYS A 148 -1.77 12.38 11.18
CA LYS A 148 -1.45 13.24 12.31
C LYS A 148 -1.32 14.68 11.83
N GLN A 149 -2.33 15.48 12.14
CA GLN A 149 -2.32 16.90 11.81
C GLN A 149 -1.38 17.65 12.74
N LYS A 150 -0.68 18.62 12.18
CA LYS A 150 0.02 19.60 13.00
C LYS A 150 -1.01 20.40 13.80
N LYS A 151 -0.76 20.52 15.08
CA LYS A 151 -1.49 21.45 15.91
C LYS A 151 -1.18 22.89 15.50
#